data_bc3c9d487bdbfdda5020a6a69a79a846
#
_entry.id   bc3c9d487bdbfdda5020a6a69a79a846
#
_cell.length_a   1.000
_cell.length_b   1.000
_cell.length_c   1.000
_cell.angle_alpha   90.00
_cell.angle_beta   90.00
_cell.angle_gamma   90.00
#
_symmetry.space_group_name_H-M   'P 1'
#
loop_
_entity.id
_entity.type
_entity.pdbx_description
1 polymer ?
#
loop_
_entity_poly.entity_id
_entity_poly.type
_entity_poly.pdbx_seq_one_letter_code
_entity_poly.pdbx_strand_id
1 'polypeptide(L)'
;MGQLVDGVWHDTWYDTTKSGGAFERSTAKFRNWITADGSTGFQAESGRYHLYVSLACPWAHRTLIFRKIKNLTAHISFDVVHPDMLSDGWTFESDRPGATGDRLFGLPFARDIYLRADPKISGRVTVPILWDKQKQTIVSNESSEIIRMFNSAFDQLTGNRLDFYPPELHEAMEPINQRIYDTLNNGVYRCGFATTQAAYDAAVKPLFHTLDWLEERLACNRYVMGDRLTEVDWRLFPTLLRFDNVYHLHFKCNRKRIIDYPHLWAYTRELYQYDGIAETVNMNHIVRHYHYSHDTINPNRIIPINPDIDWHAPHGRGD
;
A
#
# COMPACT_ATOMS: atom_id res chain seq x y z
N MET A 1 -13.15 10.02 -2.09
CA MET A 1 -11.69 10.41 -2.09
C MET A 1 -11.55 11.72 -2.85
N GLY A 2 -11.22 12.79 -2.17
CA GLY A 2 -11.15 14.12 -2.74
C GLY A 2 -9.72 14.57 -3.09
N GLN A 3 -9.59 15.84 -3.41
CA GLN A 3 -8.31 16.49 -3.71
C GLN A 3 -8.29 17.91 -3.17
N LEU A 4 -7.10 18.41 -2.95
CA LEU A 4 -6.85 19.83 -2.70
C LEU A 4 -6.59 20.52 -4.05
N VAL A 5 -7.12 21.72 -4.22
CA VAL A 5 -6.83 22.63 -5.33
C VAL A 5 -6.52 23.99 -4.70
N ASP A 6 -5.29 24.46 -4.83
CA ASP A 6 -4.78 25.68 -4.20
C ASP A 6 -5.11 25.77 -2.69
N GLY A 7 -4.97 24.62 -2.01
CA GLY A 7 -5.26 24.49 -0.58
C GLY A 7 -6.74 24.31 -0.21
N VAL A 8 -7.66 24.33 -1.17
CA VAL A 8 -9.09 24.14 -0.92
C VAL A 8 -9.48 22.70 -1.19
N TRP A 9 -10.21 22.08 -0.25
CA TRP A 9 -10.70 20.72 -0.37
C TRP A 9 -11.89 20.61 -1.33
N HIS A 10 -11.82 19.64 -2.24
CA HIS A 10 -12.89 19.27 -3.15
C HIS A 10 -13.15 17.77 -3.05
N ASP A 11 -14.36 17.37 -2.70
CA ASP A 11 -14.78 15.96 -2.75
C ASP A 11 -15.14 15.57 -4.18
N THR A 12 -14.09 15.34 -4.97
CA THR A 12 -14.22 14.95 -6.38
C THR A 12 -13.46 13.66 -6.65
N TRP A 13 -14.18 12.68 -7.21
CA TRP A 13 -13.58 11.44 -7.67
C TRP A 13 -12.69 11.63 -8.92
N TYR A 14 -12.05 10.58 -9.34
CA TYR A 14 -11.30 10.59 -10.62
C TYR A 14 -12.27 10.73 -11.80
N ASP A 15 -11.96 11.66 -12.70
CA ASP A 15 -12.72 11.83 -13.95
C ASP A 15 -12.20 10.83 -14.99
N THR A 16 -12.98 9.78 -15.23
CA THR A 16 -12.66 8.73 -16.20
C THR A 16 -13.20 9.04 -17.59
N THR A 17 -13.95 10.14 -17.79
CA THR A 17 -14.53 10.47 -19.10
C THR A 17 -13.46 10.80 -20.14
N LYS A 18 -12.39 11.48 -19.73
CA LYS A 18 -11.27 11.87 -20.58
C LYS A 18 -10.35 10.72 -20.97
N SER A 19 -10.36 9.62 -20.20
CA SER A 19 -9.54 8.43 -20.41
C SER A 19 -10.30 7.25 -21.01
N GLY A 20 -11.48 7.50 -21.62
CA GLY A 20 -12.30 6.43 -22.21
C GLY A 20 -12.82 5.42 -21.18
N GLY A 21 -13.00 5.85 -19.94
CA GLY A 21 -13.46 5.02 -18.83
C GLY A 21 -12.34 4.37 -18.03
N ALA A 22 -11.07 4.64 -18.35
CA ALA A 22 -9.94 4.08 -17.61
C ALA A 22 -9.63 4.87 -16.33
N PHE A 23 -9.26 4.16 -15.27
CA PHE A 23 -8.74 4.77 -14.06
C PHE A 23 -7.27 5.13 -14.22
N GLU A 24 -6.94 6.40 -14.04
CA GLU A 24 -5.58 6.94 -14.08
C GLU A 24 -5.19 7.50 -12.72
N ARG A 25 -4.08 6.98 -12.16
CA ARG A 25 -3.58 7.41 -10.86
C ARG A 25 -2.66 8.62 -11.00
N SER A 26 -2.92 9.67 -10.20
CA SER A 26 -2.02 10.82 -10.10
C SER A 26 -0.71 10.46 -9.39
N THR A 27 0.38 11.13 -9.77
CA THR A 27 1.69 10.98 -9.13
C THR A 27 1.73 11.63 -7.74
N ALA A 28 2.53 11.05 -6.84
CA ALA A 28 2.81 11.61 -5.53
C ALA A 28 3.54 12.97 -5.64
N LYS A 29 3.20 13.92 -4.78
CA LYS A 29 3.74 15.30 -4.82
C LYS A 29 4.99 15.48 -3.97
N PHE A 30 5.07 14.79 -2.83
CA PHE A 30 6.21 14.87 -1.94
C PHE A 30 7.14 13.69 -2.22
N ARG A 31 8.36 13.97 -2.67
CA ARG A 31 9.35 12.98 -3.15
C ARG A 31 10.75 13.26 -2.61
N ASN A 32 10.84 13.83 -1.37
CA ASN A 32 12.11 13.99 -0.69
C ASN A 32 12.62 12.63 -0.16
N TRP A 33 13.89 12.59 0.23
CA TRP A 33 14.58 11.35 0.58
C TRP A 33 15.31 11.44 1.91
N ILE A 34 15.16 10.43 2.78
CA ILE A 34 15.95 10.29 4.00
C ILE A 34 17.25 9.56 3.66
N THR A 35 18.38 10.09 4.12
CA THR A 35 19.70 9.46 4.01
C THR A 35 20.33 9.28 5.38
N ALA A 36 21.22 8.31 5.51
CA ALA A 36 21.93 8.04 6.76
C ALA A 36 22.78 9.24 7.21
N ASP A 37 23.41 9.93 6.26
CA ASP A 37 24.32 11.06 6.48
C ASP A 37 23.60 12.44 6.48
N GLY A 38 22.31 12.47 6.13
CA GLY A 38 21.55 13.73 6.03
C GLY A 38 21.88 14.60 4.81
N SER A 39 22.59 14.07 3.82
CA SER A 39 23.04 14.82 2.61
C SER A 39 21.86 15.41 1.81
N THR A 40 20.68 14.81 1.90
CA THR A 40 19.43 15.32 1.30
C THR A 40 18.74 16.41 2.14
N GLY A 41 19.25 16.69 3.33
CA GLY A 41 18.60 17.53 4.34
C GLY A 41 17.62 16.78 5.25
N PHE A 42 17.39 15.48 5.03
CA PHE A 42 16.58 14.60 5.88
C PHE A 42 17.43 13.45 6.40
N GLN A 43 18.05 13.66 7.56
CA GLN A 43 18.91 12.67 8.19
C GLN A 43 18.07 11.59 8.90
N ALA A 44 18.53 10.33 8.82
CA ALA A 44 17.95 9.24 9.58
C ALA A 44 18.24 9.40 11.09
N GLU A 45 17.23 9.78 11.85
CA GLU A 45 17.30 10.01 13.29
C GLU A 45 16.15 9.28 14.01
N SER A 46 16.46 8.72 15.18
CA SER A 46 15.45 8.07 16.02
C SER A 46 14.44 9.09 16.53
N GLY A 47 13.17 8.76 16.43
CA GLY A 47 12.08 9.59 16.94
C GLY A 47 11.74 10.83 16.09
N ARG A 48 12.50 11.12 15.02
CA ARG A 48 12.27 12.29 14.15
C ARG A 48 11.06 12.13 13.23
N TYR A 49 10.85 10.97 12.69
CA TYR A 49 9.82 10.74 11.67
C TYR A 49 8.56 10.11 12.24
N HIS A 50 7.45 10.37 11.55
CA HIS A 50 6.13 9.84 11.87
C HIS A 50 5.41 9.41 10.59
N LEU A 51 4.74 8.25 10.62
CA LEU A 51 3.93 7.75 9.51
C LEU A 51 2.45 7.99 9.79
N TYR A 52 1.72 8.51 8.79
CA TYR A 52 0.26 8.40 8.77
C TYR A 52 -0.14 7.34 7.76
N VAL A 53 -0.93 6.38 8.18
CA VAL A 53 -1.30 5.21 7.40
C VAL A 53 -2.78 4.90 7.50
N SER A 54 -3.30 4.17 6.51
CA SER A 54 -4.54 3.40 6.64
C SER A 54 -4.18 1.92 6.66
N LEU A 55 -4.70 1.16 7.61
CA LEU A 55 -4.51 -0.30 7.65
C LEU A 55 -5.22 -1.01 6.48
N ALA A 56 -6.18 -0.33 5.84
CA ALA A 56 -6.81 -0.82 4.62
C ALA A 56 -5.93 -0.64 3.36
N CYS A 57 -5.11 0.40 3.32
CA CYS A 57 -4.37 0.80 2.12
C CYS A 57 -3.18 -0.14 1.82
N PRO A 58 -3.11 -0.78 0.64
CA PRO A 58 -1.98 -1.67 0.30
C PRO A 58 -0.66 -0.91 0.11
N TRP A 59 -0.72 0.37 -0.26
CA TRP A 59 0.46 1.22 -0.41
C TRP A 59 1.05 1.56 0.96
N ALA A 60 0.23 1.95 1.92
CA ALA A 60 0.64 2.21 3.30
C ALA A 60 1.12 0.92 4.00
N HIS A 61 0.51 -0.21 3.70
CA HIS A 61 0.90 -1.51 4.26
C HIS A 61 2.36 -1.85 3.97
N ARG A 62 2.89 -1.53 2.77
CA ARG A 62 4.32 -1.69 2.45
C ARG A 62 5.21 -1.00 3.48
N THR A 63 4.85 0.21 3.88
CA THR A 63 5.66 1.00 4.84
C THR A 63 5.59 0.43 6.25
N LEU A 64 4.46 -0.14 6.65
CA LEU A 64 4.33 -0.86 7.93
C LEU A 64 5.14 -2.15 7.95
N ILE A 65 5.16 -2.90 6.85
CA ILE A 65 6.00 -4.09 6.67
C ILE A 65 7.47 -3.71 6.89
N PHE A 66 8.00 -2.75 6.11
CA PHE A 66 9.40 -2.33 6.24
C PHE A 66 9.72 -1.74 7.60
N ARG A 67 8.79 -0.98 8.20
CA ARG A 67 8.93 -0.51 9.58
C ARG A 67 9.11 -1.67 10.57
N LYS A 68 8.43 -2.81 10.35
CA LYS A 68 8.52 -4.01 11.20
C LYS A 68 9.81 -4.77 10.95
N ILE A 69 10.05 -5.21 9.69
CA ILE A 69 11.18 -6.08 9.35
C ILE A 69 12.55 -5.40 9.46
N LYS A 70 12.59 -4.06 9.42
CA LYS A 70 13.82 -3.25 9.60
C LYS A 70 14.00 -2.75 11.04
N ASN A 71 13.24 -3.27 12.00
CA ASN A 71 13.31 -2.91 13.42
C ASN A 71 13.09 -1.41 13.70
N LEU A 72 12.26 -0.73 12.89
CA LEU A 72 12.00 0.70 13.03
C LEU A 72 10.87 1.04 13.99
N THR A 73 10.28 0.06 14.67
CA THR A 73 9.11 0.26 15.53
C THR A 73 9.35 1.22 16.69
N ALA A 74 10.56 1.23 17.27
CA ALA A 74 10.97 2.16 18.31
C ALA A 74 11.44 3.52 17.78
N HIS A 75 11.74 3.63 16.48
CA HIS A 75 12.40 4.80 15.87
C HIS A 75 11.44 5.67 15.07
N ILE A 76 10.38 5.09 14.50
CA ILE A 76 9.37 5.77 13.68
C ILE A 76 8.00 5.49 14.26
N SER A 77 7.35 6.48 14.82
CA SER A 77 5.96 6.41 15.29
C SER A 77 4.98 6.41 14.13
N PHE A 78 3.74 5.98 14.36
CA PHE A 78 2.71 6.07 13.33
C PHE A 78 1.33 6.30 13.91
N ASP A 79 0.45 6.90 13.11
CA ASP A 79 -0.97 7.05 13.37
C ASP A 79 -1.80 6.47 12.23
N VAL A 80 -3.00 6.03 12.58
CA VAL A 80 -3.92 5.32 11.69
C VAL A 80 -5.17 6.14 11.47
N VAL A 81 -5.46 6.45 10.22
CA VAL A 81 -6.71 7.10 9.82
C VAL A 81 -7.90 6.15 9.97
N HIS A 82 -9.09 6.71 10.06
CA HIS A 82 -10.34 5.96 10.09
C HIS A 82 -10.50 5.11 8.80
N PRO A 83 -11.04 3.88 8.87
CA PRO A 83 -11.23 3.04 7.69
C PRO A 83 -12.27 3.59 6.70
N ASP A 84 -13.28 4.32 7.17
CA ASP A 84 -14.33 4.89 6.32
C ASP A 84 -13.83 6.19 5.69
N MET A 85 -13.53 6.16 4.39
CA MET A 85 -13.11 7.31 3.63
C MET A 85 -14.29 7.84 2.82
N LEU A 86 -14.97 8.88 3.33
CA LEU A 86 -16.17 9.47 2.74
C LEU A 86 -15.86 10.85 2.11
N SER A 87 -16.84 11.79 2.17
CA SER A 87 -16.75 13.14 1.58
C SER A 87 -15.55 13.95 2.08
N ASP A 88 -15.16 13.75 3.34
CA ASP A 88 -13.99 14.40 3.94
C ASP A 88 -12.65 13.72 3.64
N GLY A 89 -12.66 12.64 2.85
CA GLY A 89 -11.48 11.84 2.59
C GLY A 89 -11.06 11.04 3.83
N TRP A 90 -9.76 10.94 4.08
CA TRP A 90 -9.22 10.30 5.26
C TRP A 90 -9.38 11.19 6.49
N THR A 91 -10.10 10.69 7.52
CA THR A 91 -10.31 11.37 8.81
C THR A 91 -9.45 10.73 9.90
N PHE A 92 -9.25 11.46 10.99
CA PHE A 92 -8.59 10.98 12.20
C PHE A 92 -9.59 10.65 13.32
N GLU A 93 -10.83 10.30 12.98
CA GLU A 93 -11.76 9.71 13.94
C GLU A 93 -11.20 8.40 14.48
N SER A 94 -11.39 8.13 15.78
CA SER A 94 -10.81 6.97 16.48
C SER A 94 -11.86 6.07 17.14
N ASP A 95 -13.11 6.16 16.70
CA ASP A 95 -14.23 5.37 17.20
C ASP A 95 -14.26 3.91 16.66
N ARG A 96 -13.30 3.54 15.79
CA ARG A 96 -13.13 2.18 15.28
C ARG A 96 -11.86 1.52 15.82
N PRO A 97 -11.92 0.25 16.23
CA PRO A 97 -10.74 -0.49 16.68
C PRO A 97 -9.64 -0.49 15.62
N GLY A 98 -8.45 -0.02 15.98
CA GLY A 98 -7.30 0.11 15.08
C GLY A 98 -7.08 1.51 14.50
N ALA A 99 -8.09 2.39 14.48
CA ALA A 99 -7.91 3.82 14.22
C ALA A 99 -7.35 4.51 15.49
N THR A 100 -6.38 5.42 15.34
CA THR A 100 -5.70 6.04 16.48
C THR A 100 -6.03 7.51 16.67
N GLY A 101 -6.59 8.14 15.65
CA GLY A 101 -6.58 9.60 15.57
C GLY A 101 -5.19 10.15 15.22
N ASP A 102 -5.09 11.47 15.08
CA ASP A 102 -3.79 12.17 14.97
C ASP A 102 -3.29 12.54 16.38
N ARG A 103 -2.35 11.75 16.89
CA ARG A 103 -1.75 11.95 18.22
C ARG A 103 -0.61 12.98 18.21
N LEU A 104 -0.19 13.42 17.01
CA LEU A 104 0.89 14.37 16.86
C LEU A 104 0.40 15.83 16.95
N PHE A 105 -0.74 16.13 16.34
CA PHE A 105 -1.28 17.52 16.24
C PHE A 105 -2.75 17.63 16.66
N GLY A 106 -3.48 16.51 16.80
CA GLY A 106 -4.91 16.53 17.10
C GLY A 106 -5.78 17.04 15.93
N LEU A 107 -5.30 16.90 14.68
CA LEU A 107 -6.01 17.36 13.49
C LEU A 107 -7.16 16.39 13.15
N PRO A 108 -8.26 16.88 12.58
CA PRO A 108 -9.41 16.02 12.24
C PRO A 108 -9.22 15.26 10.91
N PHE A 109 -8.41 15.77 9.97
CA PHE A 109 -8.34 15.22 8.62
C PHE A 109 -6.89 15.07 8.13
N ALA A 110 -6.62 14.04 7.34
CA ALA A 110 -5.32 13.84 6.71
C ALA A 110 -4.96 14.98 5.72
N ARG A 111 -5.95 15.67 5.14
CA ARG A 111 -5.72 16.86 4.31
C ARG A 111 -5.06 18.00 5.08
N ASP A 112 -5.27 18.08 6.39
CA ASP A 112 -4.69 19.14 7.21
C ASP A 112 -3.17 18.94 7.41
N ILE A 113 -2.70 17.68 7.37
CA ILE A 113 -1.25 17.37 7.33
C ILE A 113 -0.63 17.89 6.02
N TYR A 114 -1.33 17.75 4.88
CA TYR A 114 -0.88 18.28 3.58
C TYR A 114 -0.84 19.81 3.60
N LEU A 115 -1.89 20.45 4.12
CA LEU A 115 -1.98 21.91 4.25
C LEU A 115 -0.94 22.49 5.22
N ARG A 116 -0.58 21.73 6.25
CA ARG A 116 0.50 22.09 7.15
C ARG A 116 1.86 22.08 6.47
N ALA A 117 2.09 21.15 5.54
CA ALA A 117 3.33 21.07 4.76
C ALA A 117 3.39 22.13 3.65
N ASP A 118 2.26 22.37 2.97
CA ASP A 118 2.11 23.36 1.91
C ASP A 118 0.67 23.89 1.86
N PRO A 119 0.39 25.11 2.35
CA PRO A 119 -0.96 25.69 2.40
C PRO A 119 -1.63 25.90 1.04
N LYS A 120 -0.87 25.88 -0.05
CA LYS A 120 -1.37 26.06 -1.43
C LYS A 120 -1.28 24.80 -2.29
N ILE A 121 -1.06 23.66 -1.65
CA ILE A 121 -0.91 22.39 -2.39
C ILE A 121 -2.11 22.07 -3.23
N SER A 122 -1.86 21.58 -4.47
CA SER A 122 -2.86 20.96 -5.34
C SER A 122 -2.50 19.51 -5.61
N GLY A 123 -3.41 18.59 -5.28
CA GLY A 123 -3.22 17.15 -5.47
C GLY A 123 -4.14 16.29 -4.63
N ARG A 124 -4.07 14.98 -4.84
CA ARG A 124 -4.83 13.99 -4.05
C ARG A 124 -4.21 13.82 -2.66
N VAL A 125 -5.07 13.76 -1.64
CA VAL A 125 -4.68 13.45 -0.27
C VAL A 125 -4.66 11.92 -0.12
N THR A 126 -3.47 11.36 -0.03
CA THR A 126 -3.23 9.91 0.01
C THR A 126 -2.42 9.49 1.22
N VAL A 127 -2.46 8.21 1.54
CA VAL A 127 -1.60 7.55 2.52
C VAL A 127 -0.80 6.45 1.82
N PRO A 128 0.47 6.17 2.26
CA PRO A 128 1.14 6.67 3.44
C PRO A 128 1.58 8.12 3.31
N ILE A 129 1.80 8.78 4.47
CA ILE A 129 2.47 10.07 4.58
C ILE A 129 3.65 9.88 5.54
N LEU A 130 4.87 10.15 5.08
CA LEU A 130 6.05 10.19 5.93
C LEU A 130 6.33 11.63 6.33
N TRP A 131 6.10 11.97 7.58
CA TRP A 131 6.21 13.30 8.16
C TRP A 131 7.54 13.50 8.88
N ASP A 132 8.20 14.63 8.69
CA ASP A 132 9.36 15.07 9.47
C ASP A 132 8.92 16.04 10.59
N LYS A 133 9.03 15.61 11.84
CA LYS A 133 8.63 16.40 13.01
C LYS A 133 9.55 17.60 13.27
N GLN A 134 10.80 17.57 12.81
CA GLN A 134 11.74 18.69 12.96
C GLN A 134 11.47 19.77 11.91
N LYS A 135 11.36 19.38 10.64
CA LYS A 135 11.12 20.33 9.53
C LYS A 135 9.65 20.71 9.36
N GLN A 136 8.74 20.06 10.07
CA GLN A 136 7.30 20.29 9.99
C GLN A 136 6.78 20.22 8.54
N THR A 137 7.19 19.16 7.83
CA THR A 137 6.81 18.93 6.42
C THR A 137 6.70 17.45 6.10
N ILE A 138 6.04 17.14 4.99
CA ILE A 138 6.00 15.80 4.43
C ILE A 138 7.32 15.51 3.71
N VAL A 139 7.98 14.40 4.08
CA VAL A 139 9.16 13.91 3.37
C VAL A 139 8.73 13.27 2.05
N SER A 140 7.87 12.27 2.14
CA SER A 140 7.36 11.54 0.97
C SER A 140 5.97 10.96 1.24
N ASN A 141 5.16 10.87 0.18
CA ASN A 141 3.90 10.14 0.15
C ASN A 141 3.90 9.06 -0.96
N GLU A 142 5.10 8.64 -1.42
CA GLU A 142 5.29 7.56 -2.37
C GLU A 142 5.82 6.30 -1.64
N SER A 143 4.98 5.28 -1.57
CA SER A 143 5.29 4.07 -0.78
C SER A 143 6.53 3.32 -1.24
N SER A 144 6.78 3.27 -2.56
CA SER A 144 7.94 2.58 -3.14
C SER A 144 9.26 3.24 -2.76
N GLU A 145 9.27 4.55 -2.54
CA GLU A 145 10.45 5.30 -2.08
C GLU A 145 10.60 5.23 -0.56
N ILE A 146 9.49 5.32 0.18
CA ILE A 146 9.51 5.21 1.64
C ILE A 146 10.11 3.87 2.07
N ILE A 147 9.73 2.76 1.43
CA ILE A 147 10.30 1.45 1.78
C ILE A 147 11.79 1.35 1.47
N ARG A 148 12.29 1.99 0.40
CA ARG A 148 13.72 2.04 0.08
C ARG A 148 14.50 2.90 1.06
N MET A 149 13.93 4.02 1.54
CA MET A 149 14.50 4.80 2.65
C MET A 149 14.59 3.94 3.92
N PHE A 150 13.53 3.20 4.26
CA PHE A 150 13.51 2.32 5.43
C PHE A 150 14.45 1.13 5.30
N ASN A 151 14.70 0.67 4.08
CA ASN A 151 15.55 -0.48 3.79
C ASN A 151 17.01 -0.26 4.22
N SER A 152 17.53 0.97 4.13
CA SER A 152 18.97 1.19 4.33
C SER A 152 19.35 2.41 5.18
N ALA A 153 18.55 3.51 5.14
CA ALA A 153 18.97 4.75 5.79
C ALA A 153 19.13 4.65 7.31
N PHE A 154 18.40 3.74 7.96
CA PHE A 154 18.36 3.58 9.41
C PHE A 154 19.23 2.42 9.94
N ASP A 155 20.00 1.75 9.10
CA ASP A 155 20.76 0.55 9.47
C ASP A 155 21.73 0.79 10.64
N GLN A 156 22.32 2.00 10.71
CA GLN A 156 23.22 2.36 11.81
C GLN A 156 22.49 2.51 13.15
N LEU A 157 21.18 2.92 13.13
CA LEU A 157 20.38 3.06 14.34
C LEU A 157 19.83 1.71 14.83
N THR A 158 19.42 0.86 13.91
CA THR A 158 18.76 -0.41 14.25
C THR A 158 19.71 -1.59 14.37
N GLY A 159 20.89 -1.50 13.77
CA GLY A 159 21.81 -2.63 13.57
C GLY A 159 21.32 -3.68 12.57
N ASN A 160 20.14 -3.47 11.99
CA ASN A 160 19.53 -4.41 11.03
C ASN A 160 19.99 -4.10 9.61
N ARG A 161 20.85 -4.97 9.08
CA ARG A 161 21.45 -4.83 7.74
C ARG A 161 20.81 -5.72 6.68
N LEU A 162 19.62 -6.28 6.95
CA LEU A 162 18.86 -6.97 5.91
C LEU A 162 18.57 -6.01 4.76
N ASP A 163 18.96 -6.41 3.56
CA ASP A 163 18.79 -5.59 2.36
C ASP A 163 17.85 -6.29 1.38
N PHE A 164 16.69 -5.69 1.18
CA PHE A 164 15.64 -6.17 0.29
C PHE A 164 15.71 -5.53 -1.11
N TYR A 165 16.66 -4.59 -1.31
CA TYR A 165 16.89 -3.93 -2.59
C TYR A 165 18.39 -3.81 -2.86
N PRO A 166 19.09 -4.96 -2.99
CA PRO A 166 20.53 -4.98 -3.15
C PRO A 166 20.94 -4.50 -4.54
N PRO A 167 22.02 -3.71 -4.66
CA PRO A 167 22.43 -3.08 -5.92
C PRO A 167 22.61 -4.05 -7.09
N GLU A 168 23.12 -5.24 -6.83
CA GLU A 168 23.34 -6.26 -7.85
C GLU A 168 22.07 -6.82 -8.49
N LEU A 169 20.91 -6.60 -7.87
CA LEU A 169 19.61 -7.06 -8.40
C LEU A 169 18.77 -5.92 -8.99
N HIS A 170 19.19 -4.66 -8.91
CA HIS A 170 18.37 -3.52 -9.37
C HIS A 170 17.91 -3.68 -10.82
N GLU A 171 18.82 -4.00 -11.73
CA GLU A 171 18.51 -4.16 -13.15
C GLU A 171 17.47 -5.27 -13.41
N ALA A 172 17.54 -6.35 -12.64
CA ALA A 172 16.59 -7.46 -12.76
C ALA A 172 15.25 -7.18 -12.05
N MET A 173 15.25 -6.42 -10.95
CA MET A 173 14.07 -6.14 -10.14
C MET A 173 13.16 -5.08 -10.78
N GLU A 174 13.72 -4.02 -11.38
CA GLU A 174 12.93 -2.89 -11.87
C GLU A 174 11.90 -3.28 -12.93
N PRO A 175 12.21 -4.08 -13.97
CA PRO A 175 11.20 -4.53 -14.95
C PRO A 175 10.08 -5.37 -14.31
N ILE A 176 10.42 -6.19 -13.32
CA ILE A 176 9.45 -7.02 -12.60
C ILE A 176 8.56 -6.14 -11.70
N ASN A 177 9.16 -5.19 -10.98
CA ASN A 177 8.44 -4.20 -10.19
C ASN A 177 7.44 -3.41 -11.06
N GLN A 178 7.89 -2.96 -12.24
CA GLN A 178 7.04 -2.21 -13.18
C GLN A 178 5.89 -3.08 -13.69
N ARG A 179 6.17 -4.33 -14.13
CA ARG A 179 5.12 -5.27 -14.56
C ARG A 179 4.08 -5.47 -13.46
N ILE A 180 4.53 -5.81 -12.24
CA ILE A 180 3.63 -6.04 -11.10
C ILE A 180 2.84 -4.78 -10.76
N TYR A 181 3.48 -3.61 -10.80
CA TYR A 181 2.81 -2.34 -10.55
C TYR A 181 1.70 -2.08 -11.56
N ASP A 182 2.00 -2.12 -12.85
CA ASP A 182 1.06 -1.74 -13.92
C ASP A 182 -0.11 -2.70 -14.03
N THR A 183 0.16 -4.00 -13.92
CA THR A 183 -0.83 -5.04 -14.24
C THR A 183 -1.54 -5.60 -13.02
N LEU A 184 -0.93 -5.51 -11.83
CA LEU A 184 -1.46 -6.13 -10.62
C LEU A 184 -1.70 -5.11 -9.50
N ASN A 185 -0.67 -4.43 -8.95
CA ASN A 185 -0.88 -3.53 -7.83
C ASN A 185 -1.83 -2.36 -8.18
N ASN A 186 -1.63 -1.72 -9.33
CA ASN A 186 -2.54 -0.71 -9.87
C ASN A 186 -3.62 -1.34 -10.77
N GLY A 187 -3.35 -2.51 -11.33
CA GLY A 187 -4.26 -3.24 -12.21
C GLY A 187 -5.60 -3.57 -11.57
N VAL A 188 -5.61 -4.00 -10.30
CA VAL A 188 -6.86 -4.26 -9.56
C VAL A 188 -7.74 -3.00 -9.45
N TYR A 189 -7.13 -1.82 -9.27
CA TYR A 189 -7.85 -0.54 -9.26
C TYR A 189 -8.34 -0.15 -10.64
N ARG A 190 -7.56 -0.42 -11.68
CA ARG A 190 -7.98 -0.20 -13.06
C ARG A 190 -9.18 -1.07 -13.44
N CYS A 191 -9.25 -2.30 -12.94
CA CYS A 191 -10.44 -3.14 -13.08
C CYS A 191 -11.62 -2.59 -12.29
N GLY A 192 -11.43 -2.29 -11.01
CA GLY A 192 -12.50 -1.90 -10.11
C GLY A 192 -13.17 -0.57 -10.44
N PHE A 193 -12.37 0.40 -10.88
CA PHE A 193 -12.83 1.76 -11.21
C PHE A 193 -13.03 2.00 -12.71
N ALA A 194 -12.93 0.97 -13.55
CA ALA A 194 -13.32 1.08 -14.95
C ALA A 194 -14.80 1.43 -15.08
N THR A 195 -15.12 2.42 -15.91
CA THR A 195 -16.49 2.86 -16.18
C THR A 195 -16.99 2.45 -17.57
N THR A 196 -16.15 1.74 -18.34
CA THR A 196 -16.52 1.12 -19.62
C THR A 196 -16.02 -0.31 -19.69
N GLN A 197 -16.72 -1.17 -20.47
CA GLN A 197 -16.31 -2.55 -20.69
C GLN A 197 -14.91 -2.63 -21.31
N ALA A 198 -14.61 -1.79 -22.30
CA ALA A 198 -13.32 -1.76 -22.97
C ALA A 198 -12.16 -1.45 -21.98
N ALA A 199 -12.35 -0.50 -21.07
CA ALA A 199 -11.35 -0.17 -20.05
C ALA A 199 -11.15 -1.32 -19.06
N TYR A 200 -12.24 -1.97 -18.64
CA TYR A 200 -12.15 -3.17 -17.79
C TYR A 200 -11.41 -4.31 -18.48
N ASP A 201 -11.77 -4.65 -19.72
CA ASP A 201 -11.14 -5.73 -20.49
C ASP A 201 -9.64 -5.48 -20.72
N ALA A 202 -9.26 -4.24 -20.95
CA ALA A 202 -7.86 -3.81 -21.11
C ALA A 202 -7.06 -3.94 -19.80
N ALA A 203 -7.71 -3.90 -18.64
CA ALA A 203 -7.08 -4.02 -17.33
C ALA A 203 -7.05 -5.48 -16.83
N VAL A 204 -8.16 -6.22 -16.96
CA VAL A 204 -8.30 -7.55 -16.34
C VAL A 204 -7.48 -8.63 -17.05
N LYS A 205 -7.28 -8.53 -18.36
CA LYS A 205 -6.49 -9.51 -19.13
C LYS A 205 -5.01 -9.51 -18.70
N PRO A 206 -4.29 -8.37 -18.72
CA PRO A 206 -2.90 -8.31 -18.25
C PRO A 206 -2.75 -8.67 -16.76
N LEU A 207 -3.77 -8.37 -15.94
CA LEU A 207 -3.77 -8.73 -14.51
C LEU A 207 -3.65 -10.26 -14.36
N PHE A 208 -4.54 -11.01 -15.00
CA PHE A 208 -4.51 -12.48 -14.88
C PHE A 208 -3.32 -13.11 -15.60
N HIS A 209 -2.83 -12.56 -16.71
CA HIS A 209 -1.58 -13.01 -17.32
C HIS A 209 -0.39 -12.84 -16.35
N THR A 210 -0.41 -11.81 -15.51
CA THR A 210 0.66 -11.62 -14.52
C THR A 210 0.50 -12.57 -13.33
N LEU A 211 -0.72 -12.87 -12.89
CA LEU A 211 -0.94 -13.89 -11.86
C LEU A 211 -0.54 -15.30 -12.35
N ASP A 212 -0.90 -15.66 -13.59
CA ASP A 212 -0.50 -16.93 -14.19
C ASP A 212 1.04 -17.03 -14.30
N TRP A 213 1.71 -15.98 -14.76
CA TRP A 213 3.18 -15.91 -14.81
C TRP A 213 3.84 -15.99 -13.42
N LEU A 214 3.27 -15.37 -12.40
CA LEU A 214 3.76 -15.49 -11.02
C LEU A 214 3.60 -16.90 -10.48
N GLU A 215 2.48 -17.56 -10.78
CA GLU A 215 2.23 -18.95 -10.41
C GLU A 215 3.30 -19.89 -10.98
N GLU A 216 3.58 -19.78 -12.30
CA GLU A 216 4.62 -20.56 -12.97
C GLU A 216 6.01 -20.28 -12.39
N ARG A 217 6.32 -19.00 -12.11
CA ARG A 217 7.60 -18.58 -11.55
C ARG A 217 7.83 -19.13 -10.14
N LEU A 218 6.80 -19.10 -9.30
CA LEU A 218 6.83 -19.56 -7.91
C LEU A 218 6.75 -21.09 -7.78
N ALA A 219 6.41 -21.80 -8.84
CA ALA A 219 6.53 -23.25 -8.92
C ALA A 219 8.00 -23.72 -8.92
N CYS A 220 8.92 -22.86 -9.42
CA CYS A 220 10.34 -23.19 -9.58
C CYS A 220 11.24 -22.37 -8.64
N ASN A 221 10.72 -21.35 -7.98
CA ASN A 221 11.49 -20.43 -7.14
C ASN A 221 10.78 -20.19 -5.80
N ARG A 222 11.54 -20.01 -4.73
CA ARG A 222 10.97 -19.69 -3.41
C ARG A 222 10.33 -18.30 -3.40
N TYR A 223 10.99 -17.30 -3.99
CA TYR A 223 10.53 -15.91 -4.08
C TYR A 223 10.52 -15.43 -5.52
N VAL A 224 9.96 -14.25 -5.76
CA VAL A 224 9.87 -13.70 -7.12
C VAL A 224 11.24 -13.53 -7.76
N MET A 225 12.29 -13.25 -6.97
CA MET A 225 13.68 -13.09 -7.44
C MET A 225 14.55 -14.34 -7.23
N GLY A 226 13.97 -15.54 -7.21
CA GLY A 226 14.68 -16.80 -6.98
C GLY A 226 14.61 -17.21 -5.50
N ASP A 227 15.77 -17.47 -4.88
CA ASP A 227 15.83 -17.89 -3.48
C ASP A 227 15.98 -16.72 -2.49
N ARG A 228 16.01 -15.49 -3.01
CA ARG A 228 16.19 -14.29 -2.19
C ARG A 228 14.89 -13.50 -2.06
N LEU A 229 14.44 -13.30 -0.83
CA LEU A 229 13.34 -12.41 -0.48
C LEU A 229 13.76 -10.95 -0.71
N THR A 230 12.96 -10.20 -1.48
CA THR A 230 13.28 -8.83 -1.91
C THR A 230 12.11 -7.87 -1.74
N GLU A 231 12.31 -6.59 -2.06
CA GLU A 231 11.21 -5.61 -2.06
C GLU A 231 10.12 -5.95 -3.09
N VAL A 232 10.45 -6.73 -4.15
CA VAL A 232 9.45 -7.19 -5.12
C VAL A 232 8.35 -7.99 -4.44
N ASP A 233 8.75 -8.90 -3.55
CA ASP A 233 7.84 -9.75 -2.77
C ASP A 233 6.98 -8.89 -1.83
N TRP A 234 7.60 -7.96 -1.11
CA TRP A 234 6.92 -7.08 -0.18
C TRP A 234 6.02 -6.03 -0.85
N ARG A 235 6.32 -5.65 -2.09
CA ARG A 235 5.45 -4.77 -2.90
C ARG A 235 4.25 -5.53 -3.47
N LEU A 236 4.40 -6.83 -3.74
CA LEU A 236 3.38 -7.73 -4.24
C LEU A 236 2.40 -8.16 -3.14
N PHE A 237 2.91 -8.57 -1.98
CA PHE A 237 2.16 -9.18 -0.88
C PHE A 237 0.87 -8.44 -0.49
N PRO A 238 0.85 -7.09 -0.27
CA PRO A 238 -0.36 -6.40 0.12
C PRO A 238 -1.52 -6.54 -0.87
N THR A 239 -1.22 -6.72 -2.15
CA THR A 239 -2.24 -6.96 -3.19
C THR A 239 -2.77 -8.38 -3.13
N LEU A 240 -1.90 -9.38 -3.01
CA LEU A 240 -2.30 -10.78 -2.90
C LEU A 240 -3.15 -11.02 -1.64
N LEU A 241 -2.75 -10.46 -0.50
CA LEU A 241 -3.46 -10.54 0.78
C LEU A 241 -4.92 -10.03 0.68
N ARG A 242 -5.15 -8.99 -0.14
CA ARG A 242 -6.46 -8.35 -0.31
C ARG A 242 -7.29 -8.97 -1.43
N PHE A 243 -6.70 -9.83 -2.23
CA PHE A 243 -7.29 -10.23 -3.51
C PHE A 243 -8.63 -10.94 -3.32
N ASP A 244 -8.65 -12.02 -2.57
CA ASP A 244 -9.83 -12.87 -2.42
C ASP A 244 -10.93 -12.20 -1.58
N ASN A 245 -10.54 -11.44 -0.56
CA ASN A 245 -11.47 -10.76 0.34
C ASN A 245 -12.06 -9.47 -0.28
N VAL A 246 -11.37 -8.85 -1.24
CA VAL A 246 -11.76 -7.55 -1.78
C VAL A 246 -11.79 -7.56 -3.30
N TYR A 247 -10.64 -7.71 -3.95
CA TYR A 247 -10.52 -7.42 -5.38
C TYR A 247 -11.31 -8.39 -6.25
N HIS A 248 -11.40 -9.65 -5.83
CA HIS A 248 -12.16 -10.68 -6.53
C HIS A 248 -13.64 -10.29 -6.68
N LEU A 249 -14.29 -9.89 -5.59
CA LEU A 249 -15.69 -9.49 -5.60
C LEU A 249 -15.87 -8.02 -5.99
N HIS A 250 -15.27 -7.11 -5.19
CA HIS A 250 -15.55 -5.68 -5.26
C HIS A 250 -15.04 -5.04 -6.55
N PHE A 251 -13.84 -5.43 -7.00
CA PHE A 251 -13.21 -4.92 -8.21
C PHE A 251 -13.40 -5.81 -9.44
N LYS A 252 -14.23 -6.84 -9.33
CA LYS A 252 -14.54 -7.78 -10.44
C LYS A 252 -13.30 -8.50 -11.00
N CYS A 253 -12.23 -8.68 -10.20
CA CYS A 253 -11.07 -9.47 -10.57
C CYS A 253 -11.35 -10.97 -10.36
N ASN A 254 -12.39 -11.50 -10.98
CA ASN A 254 -13.08 -12.71 -10.53
C ASN A 254 -12.90 -13.95 -11.42
N ARG A 255 -11.89 -13.97 -12.31
CA ARG A 255 -11.58 -15.18 -13.11
C ARG A 255 -11.09 -16.33 -12.23
N LYS A 256 -10.25 -16.04 -11.23
CA LYS A 256 -9.63 -17.01 -10.33
C LYS A 256 -9.21 -16.31 -9.03
N ARG A 257 -9.35 -16.98 -7.89
CA ARG A 257 -8.91 -16.47 -6.58
C ARG A 257 -7.45 -16.82 -6.35
N ILE A 258 -6.78 -16.16 -5.40
CA ILE A 258 -5.41 -16.53 -5.03
C ILE A 258 -5.35 -17.93 -4.43
N ILE A 259 -6.35 -18.34 -3.65
CA ILE A 259 -6.43 -19.70 -3.08
C ILE A 259 -6.55 -20.80 -4.15
N ASP A 260 -6.93 -20.47 -5.38
CA ASP A 260 -7.02 -21.39 -6.50
C ASP A 260 -5.69 -21.52 -7.27
N TYR A 261 -4.65 -20.79 -6.88
CA TYR A 261 -3.28 -20.84 -7.40
C TYR A 261 -2.36 -21.52 -6.37
N PRO A 262 -1.99 -22.80 -6.53
CA PRO A 262 -1.27 -23.56 -5.49
C PRO A 262 0.01 -22.87 -4.99
N HIS A 263 0.84 -22.37 -5.90
CA HIS A 263 2.14 -21.76 -5.54
C HIS A 263 1.98 -20.33 -5.03
N LEU A 264 1.14 -19.50 -5.65
CA LEU A 264 0.83 -18.14 -5.16
C LEU A 264 0.16 -18.19 -3.79
N TRP A 265 -0.74 -19.14 -3.56
CA TRP A 265 -1.39 -19.29 -2.26
C TRP A 265 -0.40 -19.70 -1.17
N ALA A 266 0.43 -20.71 -1.45
CA ALA A 266 1.48 -21.13 -0.53
C ALA A 266 2.47 -19.96 -0.22
N TYR A 267 2.91 -19.24 -1.26
CA TYR A 267 3.78 -18.08 -1.15
C TYR A 267 3.13 -16.94 -0.34
N THR A 268 1.86 -16.64 -0.56
CA THR A 268 1.17 -15.57 0.18
C THR A 268 1.08 -15.89 1.67
N ARG A 269 0.84 -17.16 2.04
CA ARG A 269 0.88 -17.61 3.43
C ARG A 269 2.29 -17.56 4.03
N GLU A 270 3.32 -17.95 3.27
CA GLU A 270 4.71 -17.83 3.72
C GLU A 270 5.04 -16.39 4.09
N LEU A 271 4.71 -15.43 3.24
CA LEU A 271 4.93 -14.01 3.53
C LEU A 271 4.08 -13.50 4.70
N TYR A 272 2.83 -13.94 4.83
CA TYR A 272 1.98 -13.60 5.97
C TYR A 272 2.56 -14.12 7.30
N GLN A 273 3.13 -15.34 7.28
CA GLN A 273 3.71 -16.00 8.44
C GLN A 273 5.15 -15.58 8.72
N TYR A 274 5.75 -14.75 7.87
CA TYR A 274 7.07 -14.18 8.15
C TYR A 274 7.00 -13.35 9.44
N ASP A 275 8.05 -13.42 10.25
CA ASP A 275 8.07 -12.87 11.60
C ASP A 275 7.57 -11.41 11.67
N GLY A 276 6.54 -11.20 12.46
CA GLY A 276 5.90 -9.91 12.70
C GLY A 276 5.02 -9.36 11.58
N ILE A 277 4.90 -10.02 10.41
CA ILE A 277 4.09 -9.52 9.30
C ILE A 277 2.59 -9.61 9.59
N ALA A 278 2.12 -10.68 10.20
CA ALA A 278 0.71 -10.85 10.58
C ALA A 278 0.20 -9.67 11.45
N GLU A 279 1.06 -9.10 12.29
CA GLU A 279 0.73 -7.94 13.14
C GLU A 279 0.48 -6.65 12.34
N THR A 280 0.93 -6.59 11.09
CA THR A 280 0.70 -5.44 10.19
C THR A 280 -0.63 -5.52 9.45
N VAL A 281 -1.37 -6.62 9.59
CA VAL A 281 -2.60 -6.91 8.88
C VAL A 281 -3.81 -6.60 9.75
N ASN A 282 -4.76 -5.82 9.23
CA ASN A 282 -6.07 -5.61 9.83
C ASN A 282 -7.16 -5.89 8.77
N MET A 283 -7.65 -7.13 8.75
CA MET A 283 -8.63 -7.56 7.77
C MET A 283 -9.96 -6.80 7.89
N ASN A 284 -10.35 -6.41 9.10
CA ASN A 284 -11.57 -5.64 9.34
C ASN A 284 -11.49 -4.25 8.68
N HIS A 285 -10.37 -3.54 8.82
CA HIS A 285 -10.15 -2.27 8.12
C HIS A 285 -10.15 -2.45 6.61
N ILE A 286 -9.46 -3.50 6.12
CA ILE A 286 -9.37 -3.81 4.69
C ILE A 286 -10.77 -3.98 4.11
N VAL A 287 -11.53 -4.93 4.62
CA VAL A 287 -12.85 -5.26 4.07
C VAL A 287 -13.81 -4.09 4.18
N ARG A 288 -13.88 -3.47 5.38
CA ARG A 288 -14.76 -2.34 5.61
C ARG A 288 -14.47 -1.18 4.67
N HIS A 289 -13.20 -0.76 4.58
CA HIS A 289 -12.83 0.37 3.73
C HIS A 289 -13.30 0.20 2.29
N TYR A 290 -12.98 -0.90 1.65
CA TYR A 290 -13.31 -1.09 0.24
C TYR A 290 -14.83 -1.16 0.01
N HIS A 291 -15.55 -1.94 0.81
CA HIS A 291 -16.98 -2.12 0.60
C HIS A 291 -17.83 -0.94 1.09
N TYR A 292 -17.36 -0.21 2.09
CA TYR A 292 -18.12 0.90 2.67
C TYR A 292 -17.82 2.26 2.01
N SER A 293 -16.58 2.49 1.58
CA SER A 293 -16.13 3.81 1.11
C SER A 293 -16.31 4.04 -0.39
N HIS A 294 -16.47 2.98 -1.20
CA HIS A 294 -16.60 3.10 -2.65
C HIS A 294 -18.07 3.00 -3.10
N ASP A 295 -18.83 4.03 -2.86
CA ASP A 295 -20.27 4.09 -3.17
C ASP A 295 -20.60 4.04 -4.66
N THR A 296 -19.68 4.43 -5.53
CA THR A 296 -19.79 4.25 -6.99
C THR A 296 -19.79 2.78 -7.41
N ILE A 297 -19.23 1.89 -6.60
CA ILE A 297 -19.19 0.44 -6.85
C ILE A 297 -20.24 -0.29 -5.99
N ASN A 298 -20.38 0.13 -4.74
CA ASN A 298 -21.29 -0.45 -3.75
C ASN A 298 -22.16 0.65 -3.11
N PRO A 299 -23.18 1.13 -3.80
CA PRO A 299 -23.95 2.31 -3.37
C PRO A 299 -24.69 2.10 -2.04
N ASN A 300 -25.06 0.86 -1.71
CA ASN A 300 -25.72 0.53 -0.45
C ASN A 300 -24.75 0.29 0.71
N ARG A 301 -23.43 0.36 0.49
CA ARG A 301 -22.39 0.20 1.51
C ARG A 301 -22.50 -1.11 2.30
N ILE A 302 -23.05 -2.17 1.70
CA ILE A 302 -23.17 -3.49 2.32
C ILE A 302 -21.80 -4.13 2.36
N ILE A 303 -21.37 -4.54 3.56
CA ILE A 303 -20.13 -5.27 3.77
C ILE A 303 -20.45 -6.76 3.66
N PRO A 304 -19.86 -7.50 2.67
CA PRO A 304 -20.14 -8.91 2.50
C PRO A 304 -19.53 -9.76 3.60
N ILE A 305 -20.05 -10.97 3.77
CA ILE A 305 -19.38 -12.01 4.54
C ILE A 305 -18.13 -12.40 3.73
N ASN A 306 -16.97 -12.30 4.37
CA ASN A 306 -15.71 -12.69 3.75
C ASN A 306 -15.52 -14.20 3.72
N PRO A 307 -14.73 -14.73 2.77
CA PRO A 307 -14.30 -16.12 2.84
C PRO A 307 -13.48 -16.36 4.14
N ASP A 308 -13.72 -17.50 4.75
CA ASP A 308 -12.91 -17.98 5.89
C ASP A 308 -11.58 -18.52 5.36
N ILE A 309 -10.55 -17.69 5.46
CA ILE A 309 -9.21 -17.99 4.96
C ILE A 309 -8.27 -18.24 6.13
N ASP A 310 -7.76 -19.46 6.25
CA ASP A 310 -6.75 -19.81 7.25
C ASP A 310 -5.35 -19.37 6.79
N TRP A 311 -4.97 -18.16 7.20
CA TRP A 311 -3.65 -17.59 6.93
C TRP A 311 -2.51 -18.30 7.68
N HIS A 312 -2.82 -19.07 8.74
CA HIS A 312 -1.86 -19.79 9.56
C HIS A 312 -1.68 -21.26 9.16
N ALA A 313 -2.47 -21.74 8.19
CA ALA A 313 -2.25 -23.08 7.65
C ALA A 313 -0.82 -23.23 7.11
N PRO A 314 -0.17 -24.39 7.27
CA PRO A 314 1.18 -24.63 6.80
C PRO A 314 1.35 -24.28 5.32
N HIS A 315 2.34 -23.46 4.98
CA HIS A 315 2.57 -23.03 3.60
C HIS A 315 3.31 -24.08 2.74
N GLY A 316 4.06 -25.02 3.38
CA GLY A 316 4.73 -26.13 2.70
C GLY A 316 5.89 -25.73 1.76
N ARG A 317 6.47 -24.56 1.96
CA ARG A 317 7.53 -24.00 1.07
C ARG A 317 8.95 -24.11 1.65
N GLY A 318 9.21 -25.15 2.40
CA GLY A 318 10.47 -25.39 3.08
C GLY A 318 10.59 -24.66 4.41
N ASP A 319 11.48 -25.15 5.25
CA ASP A 319 11.83 -24.56 6.54
C ASP A 319 12.89 -23.47 6.36
#